data_7c8e8a41bd873e7871a2fce9333e377d
#
_entry.id   7c8e8a41bd873e7871a2fce9333e377d
#
_cell.length_a   1.000
_cell.length_b   1.000
_cell.length_c   1.000
_cell.angle_alpha   90.00
_cell.angle_beta   90.00
_cell.angle_gamma   90.00
#
_symmetry.space_group_name_H-M   'P 1'
#
loop_
_entity.id
_entity.type
_entity.pdbx_description
1 polymer ?
#
loop_
_entity_poly.entity_id
_entity_poly.type
_entity_poly.pdbx_seq_one_letter_code
_entity_poly.pdbx_strand_id
1 'polypeptide(L)'
;MKTKKESSGMNQWDGRTTPQLEESVFFEEWLAAGQPPEQLSISAVCNARCLFCSNHMNPFPIRKNVFREIEDVKLQLSLGSANYEGGIYMSDSLPGRISEGEAFLHPQFFEILTLVREKFLVNLLHFTTNASLLAEPFVRQLAPFRPVEINVSLHSTQPKLWARIFQTTEKQAHIALKSFSFLKQHHIDFTGTIVTLPRICGWNDIEETFDYLVAAGAKSIFLWWPGFSDKTPAVIKREIECPRDEFEDFVKRMQDNFPRFPIAPHPNLLEPRKLPIKRIMNFTLQGNLKAFGGAFNHVLWLVSEAAYPEISMIMEQFAQDVSNEHLVFPVKNSSYGGNIQVSGLLMVSDFLAAGKEALQRWPATDLVLIPKMAFDAFFRDLQKTPALIIPEILGRTTWLVFETGSFVSLKGRGFVKQENDQKTILEKILKFIDESIQADKYDTVSSLVAAFPIPTSEGPLRKSAFREFLKELKKHIFKDAAFEKRLFEKLDDQRVVCMEEWPTADPSSLFSRWVFFKKMGNDWKLEMLFLSQLPIDQTTGQNQLQLRNNLR
;
A
#
# COMPACT_ATOMS: atom_id res chain seq x y z
N MET A 1 -41.02 45.46 -0.81
CA MET A 1 -40.62 44.07 -0.52
C MET A 1 -39.36 43.75 -1.33
N LYS A 2 -38.21 43.75 -0.67
CA LYS A 2 -36.90 43.40 -1.28
C LYS A 2 -36.62 41.96 -0.89
N THR A 3 -36.67 41.06 -1.84
CA THR A 3 -36.23 39.66 -1.68
C THR A 3 -34.71 39.61 -1.60
N LYS A 4 -34.21 39.22 -0.45
CA LYS A 4 -32.78 38.85 -0.28
C LYS A 4 -32.52 37.55 -1.05
N LYS A 5 -31.64 37.61 -2.04
CA LYS A 5 -30.97 36.44 -2.59
C LYS A 5 -29.97 35.98 -1.53
N GLU A 6 -30.22 34.84 -0.94
CA GLU A 6 -29.20 34.10 -0.21
C GLU A 6 -28.15 33.57 -1.22
N SER A 7 -26.99 34.19 -1.22
CA SER A 7 -25.82 33.68 -1.89
C SER A 7 -25.32 32.49 -1.08
N SER A 8 -25.41 31.28 -1.63
CA SER A 8 -24.73 30.10 -1.13
C SER A 8 -23.23 30.38 -1.08
N GLY A 9 -22.73 30.62 0.12
CA GLY A 9 -21.31 30.81 0.38
C GLY A 9 -20.54 29.53 0.01
N MET A 10 -19.93 29.54 -1.14
CA MET A 10 -18.78 28.66 -1.42
C MET A 10 -17.67 29.13 -0.48
N ASN A 11 -17.39 28.34 0.54
CA ASN A 11 -16.19 28.52 1.36
C ASN A 11 -14.98 28.49 0.43
N GLN A 12 -14.49 29.68 0.10
CA GLN A 12 -13.12 29.83 -0.43
C GLN A 12 -12.18 29.39 0.70
N TRP A 13 -11.47 28.30 0.48
CA TRP A 13 -10.39 27.87 1.31
C TRP A 13 -9.31 28.98 1.30
N ASP A 14 -9.03 29.59 2.46
CA ASP A 14 -8.09 30.70 2.60
C ASP A 14 -6.64 30.28 2.94
N GLY A 15 -6.32 29.02 2.92
CA GLY A 15 -4.95 28.50 3.08
C GLY A 15 -4.38 28.56 4.50
N ARG A 16 -5.15 28.89 5.53
CA ARG A 16 -4.55 29.32 6.80
C ARG A 16 -4.91 28.52 8.04
N THR A 17 -5.57 27.39 8.00
CA THR A 17 -5.78 26.62 9.25
C THR A 17 -5.89 25.14 8.98
N THR A 18 -4.74 24.48 8.94
CA THR A 18 -4.64 23.09 9.40
C THR A 18 -3.67 23.08 10.57
N PRO A 19 -3.96 22.40 11.68
CA PRO A 19 -3.03 22.32 12.80
C PRO A 19 -1.76 21.59 12.36
N GLN A 20 -0.64 22.29 12.28
CA GLN A 20 0.67 21.72 11.90
C GLN A 20 1.07 20.53 12.79
N LEU A 21 0.58 20.48 14.03
CA LEU A 21 0.89 19.40 14.98
C LEU A 21 0.28 18.04 14.58
N GLU A 22 -0.93 18.01 14.01
CA GLU A 22 -1.55 16.74 13.57
C GLU A 22 -0.93 16.19 12.29
N GLU A 23 -0.27 17.03 11.50
CA GLU A 23 0.35 16.63 10.24
C GLU A 23 1.72 15.99 10.46
N SER A 24 2.55 16.55 11.32
CA SER A 24 3.87 15.99 11.66
C SER A 24 3.72 14.58 12.27
N VAL A 25 2.84 14.42 13.24
CA VAL A 25 2.56 13.12 13.87
C VAL A 25 2.09 12.08 12.84
N PHE A 26 1.30 12.50 11.85
CA PHE A 26 0.84 11.59 10.81
C PHE A 26 1.99 11.08 9.92
N PHE A 27 2.88 11.96 9.47
CA PHE A 27 4.01 11.56 8.65
C PHE A 27 5.03 10.77 9.45
N GLU A 28 5.28 11.10 10.70
CA GLU A 28 6.12 10.33 11.62
C GLU A 28 5.57 8.91 11.83
N GLU A 29 4.27 8.74 12.11
CA GLU A 29 3.64 7.43 12.20
C GLU A 29 3.78 6.64 10.88
N TRP A 30 3.66 7.31 9.75
CA TRP A 30 3.77 6.67 8.45
C TRP A 30 5.20 6.25 8.13
N LEU A 31 6.18 7.10 8.44
CA LEU A 31 7.61 6.78 8.30
C LEU A 31 8.04 5.66 9.25
N ALA A 32 7.59 5.71 10.50
CA ALA A 32 7.83 4.66 11.49
C ALA A 32 7.20 3.31 11.08
N ALA A 33 6.15 3.34 10.26
CA ALA A 33 5.54 2.15 9.70
C ALA A 33 6.39 1.45 8.62
N GLY A 34 7.61 1.93 8.35
CA GLY A 34 8.51 1.31 7.37
C GLY A 34 7.99 1.39 5.94
N GLN A 35 7.37 2.50 5.56
CA GLN A 35 6.91 2.69 4.18
C GLN A 35 8.10 2.70 3.22
N PRO A 36 7.93 2.08 2.06
CA PRO A 36 9.01 2.01 1.10
C PRO A 36 9.40 3.42 0.63
N PRO A 37 10.70 3.68 0.41
CA PRO A 37 11.19 4.99 -0.01
C PRO A 37 10.62 5.44 -1.35
N GLU A 38 10.11 4.50 -2.15
CA GLU A 38 9.48 4.74 -3.45
C GLU A 38 8.16 5.51 -3.38
N GLN A 39 7.45 5.48 -2.25
CA GLN A 39 6.18 6.22 -2.10
C GLN A 39 6.43 7.58 -1.44
N LEU A 40 6.85 8.55 -2.24
CA LEU A 40 7.15 9.90 -1.80
C LEU A 40 6.03 10.87 -2.19
N SER A 41 4.82 10.65 -1.70
CA SER A 41 3.69 11.56 -1.95
C SER A 41 3.94 12.94 -1.34
N ILE A 42 3.87 13.99 -2.14
CA ILE A 42 4.22 15.36 -1.71
C ILE A 42 3.03 16.32 -1.62
N SER A 43 1.90 15.98 -2.22
CA SER A 43 0.74 16.89 -2.27
C SER A 43 -0.58 16.13 -2.24
N ALA A 44 -1.48 16.58 -1.36
CA ALA A 44 -2.90 16.24 -1.42
C ALA A 44 -3.74 17.43 -1.96
N VAL A 45 -3.10 18.53 -2.33
CA VAL A 45 -3.75 19.69 -2.96
C VAL A 45 -3.95 19.42 -4.44
N CYS A 46 -5.12 19.74 -4.97
CA CYS A 46 -5.41 19.63 -6.38
C CYS A 46 -6.16 20.88 -6.88
N ASN A 47 -5.82 21.35 -8.08
CA ASN A 47 -6.49 22.45 -8.75
C ASN A 47 -7.72 22.02 -9.58
N ALA A 48 -8.06 20.73 -9.56
CA ALA A 48 -9.23 20.15 -10.20
C ALA A 48 -10.20 19.58 -9.15
N ARG A 49 -11.46 19.35 -9.56
CA ARG A 49 -12.53 18.75 -8.74
C ARG A 49 -13.24 17.67 -9.56
N CYS A 50 -12.48 16.75 -10.11
CA CYS A 50 -12.96 15.74 -11.05
C CYS A 50 -14.23 15.04 -10.55
N LEU A 51 -15.21 14.87 -11.45
CA LEU A 51 -16.50 14.26 -11.14
C LEU A 51 -16.37 12.84 -10.55
N PHE A 52 -15.35 12.10 -10.97
CA PHE A 52 -15.08 10.72 -10.54
C PHE A 52 -14.07 10.61 -9.39
N CYS A 53 -13.58 11.73 -8.85
CA CYS A 53 -12.48 11.72 -7.88
C CYS A 53 -12.86 11.04 -6.58
N SER A 54 -12.18 9.96 -6.22
CA SER A 54 -12.37 9.21 -4.98
C SER A 54 -12.24 10.07 -3.73
N ASN A 55 -11.43 11.14 -3.77
CA ASN A 55 -11.25 12.06 -2.65
C ASN A 55 -12.53 12.79 -2.23
N HIS A 56 -13.46 12.99 -3.15
CA HIS A 56 -14.76 13.62 -2.86
C HIS A 56 -15.83 12.60 -2.44
N MET A 57 -15.60 11.33 -2.70
CA MET A 57 -16.55 10.23 -2.52
C MET A 57 -16.11 9.24 -1.43
N ASN A 58 -14.99 9.52 -0.75
CA ASN A 58 -14.48 8.70 0.32
C ASN A 58 -15.40 8.79 1.54
N PRO A 59 -15.92 7.65 2.07
CA PRO A 59 -16.79 7.63 3.25
C PRO A 59 -16.06 7.97 4.54
N PHE A 60 -14.71 7.90 4.56
CA PHE A 60 -13.90 8.15 5.73
C PHE A 60 -13.17 9.49 5.63
N PRO A 61 -12.84 10.10 6.79
CA PRO A 61 -11.95 11.24 6.81
C PRO A 61 -10.59 10.88 6.19
N ILE A 62 -10.22 11.59 5.14
CA ILE A 62 -8.88 11.55 4.55
C ILE A 62 -8.32 12.95 4.51
N ARG A 63 -7.02 13.09 4.61
CA ARG A 63 -6.37 14.39 4.51
C ARG A 63 -6.43 14.87 3.07
N LYS A 64 -6.99 16.04 2.91
CA LYS A 64 -7.10 16.77 1.66
C LYS A 64 -6.46 18.15 1.86
N ASN A 65 -6.06 18.77 0.73
CA ASN A 65 -5.55 20.14 0.74
C ASN A 65 -4.31 20.35 1.62
N VAL A 66 -3.41 19.36 1.65
CA VAL A 66 -2.16 19.40 2.41
C VAL A 66 -1.00 19.31 1.44
N PHE A 67 -0.04 20.22 1.56
CA PHE A 67 1.30 20.05 1.02
C PHE A 67 2.17 19.42 2.10
N ARG A 68 2.98 18.48 1.68
CA ARG A 68 3.93 17.85 2.60
C ARG A 68 5.08 18.80 2.89
N GLU A 69 5.42 18.99 4.15
CA GLU A 69 6.55 19.82 4.54
C GLU A 69 7.88 19.26 4.00
N ILE A 70 8.77 20.15 3.61
CA ILE A 70 10.06 19.73 3.04
C ILE A 70 10.91 18.97 4.06
N GLU A 71 10.77 19.29 5.34
CA GLU A 71 11.48 18.59 6.42
C GLU A 71 11.02 17.13 6.56
N ASP A 72 9.74 16.84 6.36
CA ASP A 72 9.22 15.47 6.32
C ASP A 72 9.76 14.70 5.12
N VAL A 73 9.90 15.38 3.99
CA VAL A 73 10.54 14.79 2.79
C VAL A 73 12.01 14.48 3.07
N LYS A 74 12.76 15.39 3.67
CA LYS A 74 14.16 15.19 4.06
C LYS A 74 14.30 14.02 5.04
N LEU A 75 13.40 13.94 6.02
CA LEU A 75 13.39 12.83 6.98
C LEU A 75 13.17 11.50 6.26
N GLN A 76 12.17 11.36 5.41
CA GLN A 76 11.95 10.13 4.64
C GLN A 76 13.14 9.78 3.76
N LEU A 77 13.71 10.75 3.06
CA LEU A 77 14.89 10.54 2.25
C LEU A 77 16.09 10.07 3.09
N SER A 78 16.25 10.57 4.33
CA SER A 78 17.32 10.13 5.23
C SER A 78 17.19 8.66 5.66
N LEU A 79 15.96 8.16 5.80
CA LEU A 79 15.65 6.79 6.20
C LEU A 79 15.74 5.79 5.04
N GLY A 80 15.56 6.24 3.80
CA GLY A 80 15.61 5.39 2.62
C GLY A 80 17.02 4.88 2.31
N SER A 81 17.12 3.67 1.75
CA SER A 81 18.38 3.12 1.26
C SER A 81 18.88 3.85 0.01
N ALA A 82 20.15 4.24 -0.01
CA ALA A 82 20.77 4.83 -1.20
C ALA A 82 20.93 3.81 -2.36
N ASN A 83 20.83 2.52 -2.05
CA ASN A 83 20.94 1.42 -3.03
C ASN A 83 19.58 0.97 -3.57
N TYR A 84 18.53 1.75 -3.37
CA TYR A 84 17.22 1.45 -3.95
C TYR A 84 17.26 1.62 -5.48
N GLU A 85 16.86 0.59 -6.21
CA GLU A 85 16.91 0.55 -7.69
C GLU A 85 15.55 0.75 -8.36
N GLY A 86 14.47 0.86 -7.59
CA GLY A 86 13.10 1.02 -8.09
C GLY A 86 12.74 2.45 -8.51
N GLY A 87 11.51 2.63 -9.00
CA GLY A 87 10.95 3.96 -9.29
C GLY A 87 10.52 4.70 -8.02
N ILE A 88 10.50 6.03 -8.07
CA ILE A 88 10.01 6.89 -6.98
C ILE A 88 8.68 7.50 -7.39
N TYR A 89 7.62 7.18 -6.65
CA TYR A 89 6.25 7.62 -6.93
C TYR A 89 5.91 8.85 -6.08
N MET A 90 5.76 10.01 -6.72
CA MET A 90 5.64 11.30 -6.04
C MET A 90 4.21 11.84 -5.97
N SER A 91 3.26 11.18 -6.60
CA SER A 91 1.85 11.62 -6.67
C SER A 91 0.87 10.60 -6.11
N ASP A 92 1.31 9.39 -5.76
CA ASP A 92 0.41 8.32 -5.35
C ASP A 92 -0.29 8.67 -4.03
N SER A 93 -1.54 8.25 -3.93
CA SER A 93 -2.25 8.32 -2.65
C SER A 93 -1.66 7.34 -1.65
N LEU A 94 -1.68 7.72 -0.37
CA LEU A 94 -1.44 6.80 0.73
C LEU A 94 -2.81 6.34 1.24
N PRO A 95 -3.22 5.10 0.95
CA PRO A 95 -4.56 4.63 1.24
C PRO A 95 -5.00 4.96 2.68
N GLY A 96 -6.18 5.59 2.83
CA GLY A 96 -6.75 5.98 4.11
C GLY A 96 -6.02 7.09 4.87
N ARG A 97 -4.97 7.69 4.28
CA ARG A 97 -4.13 8.66 5.00
C ARG A 97 -3.97 9.98 4.27
N ILE A 98 -3.46 9.97 3.06
CA ILE A 98 -3.34 11.17 2.24
C ILE A 98 -3.99 10.93 0.89
N SER A 99 -4.77 11.89 0.43
CA SER A 99 -5.39 11.83 -0.89
C SER A 99 -4.34 12.10 -1.97
N GLU A 100 -4.52 11.50 -3.12
CA GLU A 100 -3.81 11.88 -4.33
C GLU A 100 -4.15 13.31 -4.72
N GLY A 101 -3.13 14.14 -4.90
CA GLY A 101 -3.26 15.53 -5.33
C GLY A 101 -2.50 15.80 -6.61
N GLU A 102 -2.39 17.07 -6.97
CA GLU A 102 -1.56 17.54 -8.08
C GLU A 102 -0.17 17.91 -7.54
N ALA A 103 0.81 17.03 -7.73
CA ALA A 103 2.17 17.22 -7.19
C ALA A 103 2.82 18.53 -7.69
N PHE A 104 2.52 18.93 -8.93
CA PHE A 104 3.08 20.13 -9.56
C PHE A 104 2.58 21.45 -8.97
N LEU A 105 1.60 21.40 -8.06
CA LEU A 105 1.18 22.57 -7.26
C LEU A 105 2.06 22.82 -6.06
N HIS A 106 2.91 21.87 -5.66
CA HIS A 106 3.71 22.03 -4.45
C HIS A 106 4.61 23.26 -4.55
N PRO A 107 4.55 24.21 -3.59
CA PRO A 107 5.30 25.48 -3.68
C PRO A 107 6.82 25.27 -3.76
N GLN A 108 7.33 24.20 -3.15
CA GLN A 108 8.75 23.83 -3.14
C GLN A 108 9.05 22.65 -4.07
N PHE A 109 8.25 22.45 -5.13
CA PHE A 109 8.35 21.27 -5.99
C PHE A 109 9.76 21.02 -6.52
N PHE A 110 10.41 22.02 -7.11
CA PHE A 110 11.75 21.86 -7.68
C PHE A 110 12.85 21.73 -6.61
N GLU A 111 12.66 22.31 -5.44
CA GLU A 111 13.55 22.08 -4.30
C GLU A 111 13.47 20.62 -3.82
N ILE A 112 12.28 20.07 -3.71
CA ILE A 112 12.07 18.66 -3.39
C ILE A 112 12.71 17.75 -4.46
N LEU A 113 12.54 18.07 -5.75
CA LEU A 113 13.19 17.30 -6.83
C LEU A 113 14.70 17.29 -6.71
N THR A 114 15.30 18.42 -6.33
CA THR A 114 16.75 18.52 -6.10
C THR A 114 17.18 17.56 -4.98
N LEU A 115 16.50 17.59 -3.84
CA LEU A 115 16.77 16.66 -2.72
C LEU A 115 16.60 15.20 -3.12
N VAL A 116 15.56 14.88 -3.89
CA VAL A 116 15.33 13.52 -4.37
C VAL A 116 16.45 13.08 -5.31
N ARG A 117 16.92 13.96 -6.21
CA ARG A 117 18.01 13.66 -7.13
C ARG A 117 19.37 13.55 -6.47
N GLU A 118 19.63 14.30 -5.41
CA GLU A 118 20.84 14.14 -4.60
C GLU A 118 20.94 12.72 -4.00
N LYS A 119 19.81 12.11 -3.64
CA LYS A 119 19.76 10.76 -3.09
C LYS A 119 19.61 9.67 -4.14
N PHE A 120 18.76 9.88 -5.13
CA PHE A 120 18.36 8.91 -6.16
C PHE A 120 18.72 9.45 -7.55
N LEU A 121 20.01 9.37 -7.89
CA LEU A 121 20.57 9.98 -9.11
C LEU A 121 19.94 9.46 -10.41
N VAL A 122 19.65 8.17 -10.49
CA VAL A 122 19.24 7.49 -11.73
C VAL A 122 17.86 6.84 -11.65
N ASN A 123 17.20 6.90 -10.51
CA ASN A 123 15.88 6.30 -10.34
C ASN A 123 14.83 7.04 -11.17
N LEU A 124 13.89 6.29 -11.75
CA LEU A 124 12.78 6.86 -12.48
C LEU A 124 11.82 7.56 -11.53
N LEU A 125 11.54 8.85 -11.75
CA LEU A 125 10.54 9.60 -10.99
C LEU A 125 9.20 9.52 -11.69
N HIS A 126 8.18 9.03 -10.97
CA HIS A 126 6.83 8.91 -11.47
C HIS A 126 5.93 10.00 -10.89
N PHE A 127 5.16 10.63 -11.79
CA PHE A 127 4.13 11.61 -11.43
C PHE A 127 2.81 11.27 -12.10
N THR A 128 1.72 11.46 -11.40
CA THR A 128 0.37 11.50 -11.98
C THR A 128 -0.12 12.95 -11.98
N THR A 129 -0.68 13.42 -13.10
CA THR A 129 -1.12 14.81 -13.25
C THR A 129 -2.35 14.93 -14.14
N ASN A 130 -3.16 15.97 -13.90
CA ASN A 130 -4.21 16.39 -14.81
C ASN A 130 -3.65 17.23 -16.00
N ALA A 131 -2.35 17.43 -16.07
CA ALA A 131 -1.60 18.15 -17.09
C ALA A 131 -1.93 19.65 -17.25
N SER A 132 -2.84 20.21 -16.48
CA SER A 132 -3.22 21.64 -16.61
C SER A 132 -2.10 22.61 -16.24
N LEU A 133 -1.01 22.13 -15.63
CA LEU A 133 0.18 22.89 -15.25
C LEU A 133 1.36 22.64 -16.18
N LEU A 134 1.29 21.69 -17.12
CA LEU A 134 2.37 21.31 -18.01
C LEU A 134 2.51 22.26 -19.23
N ALA A 135 2.58 23.57 -18.94
CA ALA A 135 2.99 24.53 -19.96
C ALA A 135 4.49 24.38 -20.28
N GLU A 136 4.92 24.85 -21.46
CA GLU A 136 6.31 24.67 -21.92
C GLU A 136 7.36 25.13 -20.92
N PRO A 137 7.23 26.31 -20.24
CA PRO A 137 8.22 26.75 -19.26
C PRO A 137 8.38 25.79 -18.08
N PHE A 138 7.28 25.15 -17.61
CA PHE A 138 7.32 24.17 -16.55
C PHE A 138 8.01 22.86 -17.01
N VAL A 139 7.63 22.35 -18.18
CA VAL A 139 8.21 21.13 -18.75
C VAL A 139 9.72 21.30 -18.98
N ARG A 140 10.15 22.48 -19.45
CA ARG A 140 11.56 22.83 -19.63
C ARG A 140 12.33 22.82 -18.30
N GLN A 141 11.74 23.34 -17.21
CA GLN A 141 12.34 23.30 -15.87
C GLN A 141 12.38 21.87 -15.30
N LEU A 142 11.44 21.01 -15.67
CA LEU A 142 11.41 19.61 -15.22
C LEU A 142 12.44 18.74 -15.95
N ALA A 143 12.77 19.07 -17.20
CA ALA A 143 13.65 18.26 -18.05
C ALA A 143 15.04 17.93 -17.45
N PRO A 144 15.71 18.81 -16.68
CA PRO A 144 16.97 18.47 -16.01
C PRO A 144 16.88 17.35 -14.98
N PHE A 145 15.69 17.07 -14.47
CA PHE A 145 15.45 16.04 -13.44
C PHE A 145 15.17 14.65 -14.03
N ARG A 146 15.44 14.41 -15.30
CA ARG A 146 15.29 13.06 -15.89
C ARG A 146 16.22 12.03 -15.24
N PRO A 147 15.82 10.72 -15.21
CA PRO A 147 14.65 10.13 -15.88
C PRO A 147 13.33 10.42 -15.14
N VAL A 148 12.35 10.92 -15.86
CA VAL A 148 11.00 11.24 -15.36
C VAL A 148 9.98 10.59 -16.30
N GLU A 149 8.96 9.97 -15.72
CA GLU A 149 7.78 9.49 -16.44
C GLU A 149 6.52 10.12 -15.84
N ILE A 150 5.68 10.66 -16.71
CA ILE A 150 4.46 11.33 -16.29
C ILE A 150 3.24 10.52 -16.73
N ASN A 151 2.43 10.11 -15.79
CA ASN A 151 1.11 9.54 -16.06
C ASN A 151 0.10 10.69 -16.22
N VAL A 152 -0.31 10.94 -17.46
CA VAL A 152 -1.21 12.04 -17.79
C VAL A 152 -2.65 11.56 -17.79
N SER A 153 -3.47 12.14 -16.92
CA SER A 153 -4.92 11.91 -16.89
C SER A 153 -5.57 12.70 -18.04
N LEU A 154 -6.05 11.99 -19.05
CA LEU A 154 -6.77 12.57 -20.19
C LEU A 154 -8.03 11.75 -20.46
N HIS A 155 -9.22 12.34 -20.22
CA HIS A 155 -10.49 11.63 -20.32
C HIS A 155 -11.35 12.08 -21.51
N SER A 156 -10.92 13.10 -22.21
CA SER A 156 -11.48 13.62 -23.47
C SER A 156 -10.48 14.54 -24.15
N THR A 157 -10.43 14.53 -25.47
CA THR A 157 -9.67 15.50 -26.28
C THR A 157 -10.46 16.77 -26.58
N GLN A 158 -11.76 16.80 -26.26
CA GLN A 158 -12.62 17.97 -26.44
C GLN A 158 -12.46 18.91 -25.23
N PRO A 159 -11.97 20.16 -25.40
CA PRO A 159 -11.70 21.06 -24.26
C PRO A 159 -12.91 21.29 -23.34
N LYS A 160 -14.11 21.36 -23.91
CA LYS A 160 -15.35 21.56 -23.16
C LYS A 160 -15.70 20.34 -22.28
N LEU A 161 -15.55 19.11 -22.80
CA LEU A 161 -15.78 17.88 -22.05
C LEU A 161 -14.70 17.69 -21.00
N TRP A 162 -13.43 17.92 -21.37
CA TRP A 162 -12.32 17.88 -20.41
C TRP A 162 -12.57 18.82 -19.23
N ALA A 163 -12.91 20.10 -19.50
CA ALA A 163 -13.21 21.09 -18.45
C ALA A 163 -14.40 20.67 -17.57
N ARG A 164 -15.44 20.07 -18.16
CA ARG A 164 -16.59 19.52 -17.41
C ARG A 164 -16.18 18.38 -16.50
N ILE A 165 -15.38 17.43 -16.98
CA ILE A 165 -14.95 16.25 -16.21
C ILE A 165 -14.06 16.67 -15.04
N PHE A 166 -13.06 17.52 -15.29
CA PHE A 166 -12.14 18.02 -14.27
C PHE A 166 -12.70 19.15 -13.42
N GLN A 167 -13.90 19.64 -13.73
CA GLN A 167 -14.55 20.79 -13.06
C GLN A 167 -13.64 22.02 -13.02
N THR A 168 -13.11 22.38 -14.17
CA THR A 168 -12.15 23.47 -14.36
C THR A 168 -12.46 24.26 -15.66
N THR A 169 -11.48 24.90 -16.29
CA THR A 169 -11.68 25.76 -17.44
C THR A 169 -11.18 25.17 -18.76
N GLU A 170 -11.78 25.55 -19.89
CA GLU A 170 -11.29 25.16 -21.21
C GLU A 170 -9.87 25.68 -21.50
N LYS A 171 -9.46 26.80 -20.87
CA LYS A 171 -8.07 27.27 -20.95
C LYS A 171 -7.09 26.26 -20.40
N GLN A 172 -7.43 25.61 -19.26
CA GLN A 172 -6.60 24.55 -18.66
C GLN A 172 -6.61 23.29 -19.53
N ALA A 173 -7.76 22.97 -20.15
CA ALA A 173 -7.85 21.88 -21.12
C ALA A 173 -6.88 22.08 -22.31
N HIS A 174 -6.82 23.29 -22.85
CA HIS A 174 -5.87 23.60 -23.93
C HIS A 174 -4.40 23.46 -23.52
N ILE A 175 -4.05 23.80 -22.27
CA ILE A 175 -2.70 23.57 -21.74
C ILE A 175 -2.44 22.07 -21.66
N ALA A 176 -3.38 21.29 -21.09
CA ALA A 176 -3.25 19.84 -20.96
C ALA A 176 -3.07 19.15 -22.32
N LEU A 177 -3.87 19.53 -23.33
CA LEU A 177 -3.73 18.97 -24.69
C LEU A 177 -2.41 19.35 -25.36
N LYS A 178 -1.90 20.57 -25.14
CA LYS A 178 -0.59 20.99 -25.69
C LYS A 178 0.60 20.36 -24.96
N SER A 179 0.43 19.90 -23.73
CA SER A 179 1.51 19.37 -22.91
C SER A 179 2.27 18.21 -23.59
N PHE A 180 1.56 17.37 -24.35
CA PHE A 180 2.16 16.22 -25.03
C PHE A 180 3.25 16.62 -26.03
N SER A 181 3.07 17.74 -26.74
CA SER A 181 4.10 18.28 -27.62
C SER A 181 5.33 18.76 -26.85
N PHE A 182 5.13 19.37 -25.69
CA PHE A 182 6.22 19.83 -24.83
C PHE A 182 6.97 18.67 -24.20
N LEU A 183 6.25 17.63 -23.71
CA LEU A 183 6.86 16.42 -23.18
C LEU A 183 7.76 15.76 -24.23
N LYS A 184 7.26 15.60 -25.45
CA LYS A 184 8.03 15.07 -26.58
C LYS A 184 9.25 15.94 -26.90
N GLN A 185 9.08 17.26 -26.98
CA GLN A 185 10.17 18.21 -27.27
C GLN A 185 11.29 18.12 -26.23
N HIS A 186 10.95 17.91 -24.96
CA HIS A 186 11.91 17.86 -23.86
C HIS A 186 12.32 16.42 -23.46
N HIS A 187 11.95 15.41 -24.28
CA HIS A 187 12.29 14.00 -24.07
C HIS A 187 11.88 13.49 -22.68
N ILE A 188 10.68 13.87 -22.23
CA ILE A 188 10.05 13.34 -21.03
C ILE A 188 9.05 12.28 -21.45
N ASP A 189 9.24 11.07 -20.94
CA ASP A 189 8.36 9.95 -21.20
C ASP A 189 7.02 10.12 -20.48
N PHE A 190 5.95 9.60 -21.09
CA PHE A 190 4.63 9.64 -20.46
C PHE A 190 3.80 8.39 -20.74
N THR A 191 2.90 8.13 -19.84
CA THR A 191 1.80 7.18 -19.97
C THR A 191 0.47 7.93 -19.93
N GLY A 192 -0.60 7.33 -20.44
CA GLY A 192 -1.93 7.92 -20.41
C GLY A 192 -2.84 7.21 -19.40
N THR A 193 -3.72 7.95 -18.76
CA THR A 193 -4.82 7.40 -17.96
C THR A 193 -6.16 7.91 -18.47
N ILE A 194 -7.07 6.98 -18.77
CA ILE A 194 -8.46 7.27 -19.14
C ILE A 194 -9.40 6.61 -18.12
N VAL A 195 -10.14 7.42 -17.38
CA VAL A 195 -11.36 6.93 -16.69
C VAL A 195 -12.48 6.93 -17.71
N THR A 196 -13.08 5.79 -17.95
CA THR A 196 -14.14 5.64 -18.96
C THR A 196 -15.45 6.21 -18.46
N LEU A 197 -15.89 7.30 -19.07
CA LEU A 197 -17.11 8.05 -18.69
C LEU A 197 -18.09 8.15 -19.87
N PRO A 198 -18.63 7.01 -20.38
CA PRO A 198 -19.40 6.98 -21.62
C PRO A 198 -20.69 7.80 -21.57
N ARG A 199 -21.27 8.01 -20.39
CA ARG A 199 -22.45 8.86 -20.23
C ARG A 199 -22.15 10.36 -20.33
N ILE A 200 -20.88 10.76 -20.18
CA ILE A 200 -20.44 12.16 -20.31
C ILE A 200 -19.88 12.41 -21.71
N CYS A 201 -19.01 11.53 -22.18
CA CYS A 201 -18.23 11.70 -23.42
C CYS A 201 -18.80 10.91 -24.60
N GLY A 202 -19.47 9.78 -24.34
CA GLY A 202 -19.71 8.75 -25.35
C GLY A 202 -18.46 7.89 -25.62
N TRP A 203 -18.70 6.68 -26.09
CA TRP A 203 -17.59 5.75 -26.39
C TRP A 203 -16.66 6.24 -27.51
N ASN A 204 -17.22 6.96 -28.50
CA ASN A 204 -16.43 7.48 -29.61
C ASN A 204 -15.37 8.50 -29.15
N ASP A 205 -15.74 9.46 -28.26
CA ASP A 205 -14.78 10.44 -27.72
C ASP A 205 -13.69 9.75 -26.85
N ILE A 206 -14.07 8.69 -26.13
CA ILE A 206 -13.10 7.91 -25.34
C ILE A 206 -12.12 7.18 -26.26
N GLU A 207 -12.59 6.61 -27.37
CA GLU A 207 -11.75 5.97 -28.39
C GLU A 207 -10.85 6.99 -29.11
N GLU A 208 -11.38 8.13 -29.52
CA GLU A 208 -10.58 9.24 -30.08
C GLU A 208 -9.51 9.72 -29.08
N THR A 209 -9.83 9.74 -27.79
CA THR A 209 -8.87 10.11 -26.73
C THR A 209 -7.77 9.06 -26.60
N PHE A 210 -8.12 7.78 -26.70
CA PHE A 210 -7.15 6.69 -26.73
C PHE A 210 -6.21 6.80 -27.93
N ASP A 211 -6.76 6.96 -29.13
CA ASP A 211 -6.00 7.13 -30.37
C ASP A 211 -5.07 8.34 -30.30
N TYR A 212 -5.56 9.44 -29.74
CA TYR A 212 -4.76 10.64 -29.54
C TYR A 212 -3.53 10.38 -28.65
N LEU A 213 -3.71 9.69 -27.52
CA LEU A 213 -2.61 9.34 -26.60
C LEU A 213 -1.57 8.44 -27.30
N VAL A 214 -2.02 7.44 -28.06
CA VAL A 214 -1.13 6.56 -28.85
C VAL A 214 -0.34 7.39 -29.88
N ALA A 215 -1.04 8.23 -30.65
CA ALA A 215 -0.42 9.09 -31.67
C ALA A 215 0.55 10.12 -31.06
N ALA A 216 0.27 10.61 -29.87
CA ALA A 216 1.16 11.53 -29.13
C ALA A 216 2.43 10.84 -28.64
N GLY A 217 2.47 9.50 -28.58
CA GLY A 217 3.62 8.70 -28.18
C GLY A 217 3.60 8.22 -26.72
N ALA A 218 2.42 8.02 -26.15
CA ALA A 218 2.29 7.38 -24.85
C ALA A 218 2.98 6.00 -24.84
N LYS A 219 3.69 5.67 -23.78
CA LYS A 219 4.32 4.34 -23.61
C LYS A 219 3.32 3.25 -23.29
N SER A 220 2.26 3.60 -22.58
CA SER A 220 1.14 2.73 -22.22
C SER A 220 -0.10 3.57 -21.88
N ILE A 221 -1.26 2.93 -21.86
CA ILE A 221 -2.50 3.58 -21.43
C ILE A 221 -3.16 2.71 -20.35
N PHE A 222 -3.55 3.36 -19.25
CA PHE A 222 -4.36 2.78 -18.18
C PHE A 222 -5.83 3.11 -18.43
N LEU A 223 -6.65 2.07 -18.56
CA LEU A 223 -8.10 2.19 -18.66
C LEU A 223 -8.73 1.90 -17.30
N TRP A 224 -9.42 2.88 -16.75
CA TRP A 224 -10.04 2.76 -15.44
C TRP A 224 -11.56 2.68 -15.55
N TRP A 225 -12.11 1.64 -14.94
CA TRP A 225 -13.53 1.58 -14.68
C TRP A 225 -13.87 2.54 -13.54
N PRO A 226 -14.85 3.47 -13.71
CA PRO A 226 -15.11 4.49 -12.70
C PRO A 226 -15.63 3.88 -11.40
N GLY A 227 -14.93 4.13 -10.30
CA GLY A 227 -15.33 3.72 -8.97
C GLY A 227 -16.24 4.74 -8.31
N PHE A 228 -17.22 4.26 -7.54
CA PHE A 228 -18.07 5.08 -6.69
C PHE A 228 -18.42 4.34 -5.40
N SER A 229 -18.57 5.09 -4.33
CA SER A 229 -19.01 4.59 -3.02
C SER A 229 -20.48 4.94 -2.76
N ASP A 230 -21.02 4.46 -1.64
CA ASP A 230 -22.37 4.86 -1.18
C ASP A 230 -22.46 6.34 -0.82
N LYS A 231 -21.32 7.02 -0.62
CA LYS A 231 -21.28 8.48 -0.40
C LYS A 231 -21.28 9.30 -1.69
N THR A 232 -21.14 8.65 -2.83
CA THR A 232 -21.21 9.34 -4.11
C THR A 232 -22.61 9.87 -4.33
N PRO A 233 -22.78 11.20 -4.55
CA PRO A 233 -24.10 11.77 -4.81
C PRO A 233 -24.80 11.08 -5.99
N ALA A 234 -26.09 10.79 -5.87
CA ALA A 234 -26.84 10.05 -6.89
C ALA A 234 -26.78 10.70 -8.29
N VAL A 235 -26.68 12.02 -8.34
CA VAL A 235 -26.52 12.77 -9.60
C VAL A 235 -25.17 12.47 -10.24
N ILE A 236 -24.10 12.49 -9.46
CA ILE A 236 -22.73 12.18 -9.92
C ILE A 236 -22.65 10.71 -10.32
N LYS A 237 -23.16 9.81 -9.46
CA LYS A 237 -23.18 8.37 -9.76
C LYS A 237 -23.78 8.10 -11.15
N ARG A 238 -24.95 8.68 -11.43
CA ARG A 238 -25.61 8.53 -12.75
C ARG A 238 -24.77 9.03 -13.93
N GLU A 239 -23.97 10.07 -13.72
CA GLU A 239 -23.12 10.64 -14.77
C GLU A 239 -21.86 9.79 -15.01
N ILE A 240 -21.24 9.26 -13.95
CA ILE A 240 -19.96 8.53 -14.06
C ILE A 240 -20.14 7.02 -14.22
N GLU A 241 -21.32 6.49 -13.94
CA GLU A 241 -21.59 5.05 -14.01
C GLU A 241 -21.34 4.52 -15.44
N CYS A 242 -20.54 3.48 -15.51
CA CYS A 242 -20.23 2.73 -16.72
C CYS A 242 -20.62 1.27 -16.49
N PRO A 243 -21.49 0.66 -17.31
CA PRO A 243 -21.77 -0.77 -17.20
C PRO A 243 -20.47 -1.55 -17.38
N ARG A 244 -20.33 -2.62 -16.57
CA ARG A 244 -19.09 -3.39 -16.55
C ARG A 244 -18.83 -4.12 -17.85
N ASP A 245 -19.86 -4.72 -18.42
CA ASP A 245 -19.83 -5.40 -19.69
C ASP A 245 -19.43 -4.48 -20.84
N GLU A 246 -19.99 -3.27 -20.92
CA GLU A 246 -19.60 -2.26 -21.90
C GLU A 246 -18.12 -1.85 -21.73
N PHE A 247 -17.63 -1.74 -20.50
CA PHE A 247 -16.23 -1.44 -20.24
C PHE A 247 -15.31 -2.60 -20.66
N GLU A 248 -15.65 -3.83 -20.32
CA GLU A 248 -14.90 -5.03 -20.71
C GLU A 248 -14.83 -5.18 -22.23
N ASP A 249 -15.95 -4.96 -22.93
CA ASP A 249 -16.02 -4.95 -24.39
C ASP A 249 -15.15 -3.84 -25.00
N PHE A 250 -15.15 -2.66 -24.39
CA PHE A 250 -14.29 -1.57 -24.83
C PHE A 250 -12.80 -1.90 -24.65
N VAL A 251 -12.40 -2.41 -23.49
CA VAL A 251 -11.00 -2.84 -23.23
C VAL A 251 -10.56 -3.87 -24.24
N LYS A 252 -11.39 -4.90 -24.48
CA LYS A 252 -11.11 -5.95 -25.46
C LYS A 252 -10.94 -5.37 -26.87
N ARG A 253 -11.86 -4.48 -27.29
CA ARG A 253 -11.78 -3.82 -28.59
C ARG A 253 -10.49 -3.03 -28.76
N MET A 254 -10.05 -2.28 -27.71
CA MET A 254 -8.78 -1.55 -27.75
C MET A 254 -7.58 -2.51 -27.82
N GLN A 255 -7.61 -3.63 -27.11
CA GLN A 255 -6.56 -4.65 -27.19
C GLN A 255 -6.47 -5.30 -28.57
N ASP A 256 -7.61 -5.55 -29.19
CA ASP A 256 -7.68 -6.12 -30.56
C ASP A 256 -7.19 -5.11 -31.61
N ASN A 257 -7.54 -3.83 -31.47
CA ASN A 257 -7.11 -2.76 -32.39
C ASN A 257 -5.62 -2.41 -32.22
N PHE A 258 -5.07 -2.57 -31.00
CA PHE A 258 -3.69 -2.23 -30.66
C PHE A 258 -2.93 -3.40 -30.03
N PRO A 259 -2.75 -4.54 -30.72
CA PRO A 259 -2.28 -5.79 -30.12
C PRO A 259 -0.84 -5.74 -29.60
N ARG A 260 -0.05 -4.75 -29.98
CA ARG A 260 1.34 -4.55 -29.53
C ARG A 260 1.50 -3.37 -28.58
N PHE A 261 0.44 -2.62 -28.35
CA PHE A 261 0.49 -1.47 -27.46
C PHE A 261 0.13 -1.87 -26.03
N PRO A 262 0.90 -1.46 -25.02
CA PRO A 262 0.61 -1.81 -23.62
C PRO A 262 -0.67 -1.11 -23.12
N ILE A 263 -1.71 -1.88 -22.85
CA ILE A 263 -2.97 -1.42 -22.25
C ILE A 263 -3.12 -2.12 -20.91
N ALA A 264 -3.23 -1.33 -19.85
CA ALA A 264 -3.46 -1.84 -18.50
C ALA A 264 -4.90 -1.49 -18.07
N PRO A 265 -5.83 -2.46 -18.10
CA PRO A 265 -7.17 -2.25 -17.55
C PRO A 265 -7.10 -2.16 -16.02
N HIS A 266 -8.15 -1.58 -15.43
CA HIS A 266 -8.29 -1.48 -13.98
C HIS A 266 -8.06 -2.85 -13.30
N PRO A 267 -7.39 -2.91 -12.13
CA PRO A 267 -7.08 -4.18 -11.46
C PRO A 267 -8.26 -5.12 -11.26
N ASN A 268 -9.47 -4.58 -11.08
CA ASN A 268 -10.71 -5.39 -10.95
C ASN A 268 -11.09 -6.19 -12.20
N LEU A 269 -10.42 -5.93 -13.32
CA LEU A 269 -10.68 -6.56 -14.62
C LEU A 269 -9.42 -7.23 -15.19
N LEU A 270 -8.36 -7.33 -14.40
CA LEU A 270 -7.18 -8.07 -14.83
C LEU A 270 -7.56 -9.54 -15.02
N GLU A 271 -7.16 -10.07 -16.18
CA GLU A 271 -7.29 -11.50 -16.39
C GLU A 271 -6.53 -12.28 -15.28
N PRO A 272 -7.06 -13.42 -14.84
CA PRO A 272 -6.46 -14.27 -13.81
C PRO A 272 -4.97 -14.57 -14.01
N ARG A 273 -4.51 -14.57 -15.25
CA ARG A 273 -3.11 -14.88 -15.62
C ARG A 273 -2.10 -13.78 -15.27
N LYS A 274 -2.53 -12.57 -14.92
CA LYS A 274 -1.65 -11.40 -14.73
C LYS A 274 -1.47 -11.00 -13.26
N LEU A 275 -2.32 -11.49 -12.35
CA LEU A 275 -2.13 -11.20 -10.93
C LEU A 275 -0.89 -11.91 -10.39
N PRO A 276 -0.09 -11.24 -9.56
CA PRO A 276 1.07 -11.86 -8.89
C PRO A 276 0.71 -13.06 -8.01
N ILE A 277 -0.58 -13.36 -7.82
CA ILE A 277 -1.11 -14.48 -7.05
C ILE A 277 -0.51 -15.82 -7.49
N LYS A 278 -0.26 -16.06 -8.79
CA LYS A 278 0.48 -17.25 -9.21
C LYS A 278 1.88 -17.36 -8.62
N ARG A 279 2.57 -16.24 -8.41
CA ARG A 279 3.87 -16.21 -7.72
C ARG A 279 3.69 -16.44 -6.21
N ILE A 280 2.66 -15.86 -5.62
CA ILE A 280 2.32 -16.00 -4.21
C ILE A 280 2.01 -17.45 -3.87
N MET A 281 1.19 -18.13 -4.68
CA MET A 281 0.78 -19.52 -4.46
C MET A 281 1.93 -20.50 -4.70
N ASN A 282 2.81 -20.24 -5.69
CA ASN A 282 3.73 -21.28 -6.17
C ASN A 282 4.97 -21.52 -5.30
N PHE A 283 5.39 -20.62 -4.40
CA PHE A 283 6.64 -20.82 -3.67
C PHE A 283 6.53 -20.73 -2.15
N THR A 284 5.91 -19.68 -1.62
CA THR A 284 5.99 -19.41 -0.17
C THR A 284 4.73 -19.87 0.56
N LEU A 285 3.56 -19.52 0.07
CA LEU A 285 2.32 -19.87 0.74
C LEU A 285 2.03 -21.38 0.61
N GLN A 286 2.22 -21.96 -0.57
CA GLN A 286 2.09 -23.40 -0.78
C GLN A 286 3.08 -24.18 0.08
N GLY A 287 4.34 -23.72 0.15
CA GLY A 287 5.34 -24.32 1.03
C GLY A 287 4.97 -24.19 2.50
N ASN A 288 4.46 -23.04 2.91
CA ASN A 288 4.00 -22.82 4.27
C ASN A 288 2.76 -23.66 4.61
N LEU A 289 1.75 -23.70 3.74
CA LEU A 289 0.56 -24.54 3.95
C LEU A 289 0.92 -26.04 3.96
N LYS A 290 1.86 -26.48 3.13
CA LYS A 290 2.38 -27.87 3.17
C LYS A 290 3.17 -28.13 4.47
N ALA A 291 3.99 -27.19 4.93
CA ALA A 291 4.74 -27.31 6.18
C ALA A 291 3.83 -27.35 7.41
N PHE A 292 2.68 -26.71 7.35
CA PHE A 292 1.65 -26.70 8.41
C PHE A 292 0.50 -27.67 8.15
N GLY A 293 0.54 -28.46 7.06
CA GLY A 293 -0.53 -29.34 6.59
C GLY A 293 -1.03 -30.37 7.60
N GLY A 294 -0.25 -30.64 8.67
CA GLY A 294 -0.72 -31.46 9.79
C GLY A 294 -1.43 -30.67 10.90
N ALA A 295 -1.38 -29.33 10.88
CA ALA A 295 -1.96 -28.47 11.90
C ALA A 295 -3.34 -27.90 11.51
N PHE A 296 -3.64 -27.80 10.21
CA PHE A 296 -4.88 -27.21 9.70
C PHE A 296 -5.46 -28.10 8.61
N ASN A 297 -6.69 -28.57 8.80
CA ASN A 297 -7.39 -29.41 7.83
C ASN A 297 -8.33 -28.58 6.94
N HIS A 298 -8.89 -27.49 7.45
CA HIS A 298 -9.90 -26.68 6.81
C HIS A 298 -9.47 -25.21 6.81
N VAL A 299 -9.10 -24.69 5.64
CA VAL A 299 -8.55 -23.36 5.45
C VAL A 299 -9.56 -22.47 4.74
N LEU A 300 -10.01 -21.40 5.40
CA LEU A 300 -10.91 -20.40 4.84
C LEU A 300 -10.14 -19.20 4.31
N TRP A 301 -10.34 -18.87 3.04
CA TRP A 301 -9.79 -17.69 2.39
C TRP A 301 -10.86 -16.60 2.32
N LEU A 302 -10.69 -15.52 3.07
CA LEU A 302 -11.52 -14.33 2.95
C LEU A 302 -10.84 -13.37 1.98
N VAL A 303 -11.39 -13.24 0.79
CA VAL A 303 -10.80 -12.48 -0.30
C VAL A 303 -11.77 -11.40 -0.79
N SER A 304 -11.27 -10.33 -1.38
CA SER A 304 -12.16 -9.31 -1.96
C SER A 304 -13.01 -9.87 -3.10
N GLU A 305 -14.17 -9.26 -3.35
CA GLU A 305 -15.03 -9.66 -4.48
C GLU A 305 -14.30 -9.60 -5.83
N ALA A 306 -13.39 -8.61 -6.00
CA ALA A 306 -12.57 -8.50 -7.21
C ALA A 306 -11.60 -9.68 -7.40
N ALA A 307 -11.02 -10.21 -6.31
CA ALA A 307 -10.06 -11.30 -6.36
C ALA A 307 -10.71 -12.69 -6.30
N TYR A 308 -11.98 -12.76 -5.88
CA TYR A 308 -12.67 -14.03 -5.63
C TYR A 308 -12.68 -14.99 -6.83
N PRO A 309 -13.04 -14.58 -8.07
CA PRO A 309 -13.10 -15.50 -9.20
C PRO A 309 -11.75 -16.14 -9.50
N GLU A 310 -10.68 -15.35 -9.43
CA GLU A 310 -9.34 -15.82 -9.73
C GLU A 310 -8.79 -16.73 -8.65
N ILE A 311 -8.94 -16.34 -7.38
CA ILE A 311 -8.46 -17.16 -6.27
C ILE A 311 -9.23 -18.47 -6.23
N SER A 312 -10.54 -18.49 -6.48
CA SER A 312 -11.34 -19.70 -6.56
C SER A 312 -10.80 -20.67 -7.62
N MET A 313 -10.55 -20.18 -8.83
CA MET A 313 -9.99 -20.99 -9.92
C MET A 313 -8.60 -21.54 -9.59
N ILE A 314 -7.73 -20.71 -8.96
CA ILE A 314 -6.40 -21.15 -8.52
C ILE A 314 -6.53 -22.22 -7.44
N MET A 315 -7.44 -22.06 -6.49
CA MET A 315 -7.64 -22.99 -5.40
C MET A 315 -8.20 -24.33 -5.86
N GLU A 316 -9.09 -24.36 -6.86
CA GLU A 316 -9.56 -25.61 -7.49
C GLU A 316 -8.40 -26.42 -8.07
N GLN A 317 -7.42 -25.74 -8.69
CA GLN A 317 -6.21 -26.40 -9.22
C GLN A 317 -5.27 -26.85 -8.08
N PHE A 318 -5.13 -26.01 -7.05
CA PHE A 318 -4.24 -26.25 -5.92
C PHE A 318 -4.75 -27.35 -5.00
N ALA A 319 -6.06 -27.49 -4.81
CA ALA A 319 -6.68 -28.51 -3.94
C ALA A 319 -6.34 -29.94 -4.38
N GLN A 320 -5.93 -30.14 -5.63
CA GLN A 320 -5.48 -31.46 -6.13
C GLN A 320 -4.10 -31.85 -5.59
N ASP A 321 -3.30 -30.87 -5.16
CA ASP A 321 -1.91 -31.07 -4.74
C ASP A 321 -1.71 -31.06 -3.22
N VAL A 322 -2.76 -30.80 -2.43
CA VAL A 322 -2.69 -30.69 -0.96
C VAL A 322 -3.77 -31.53 -0.29
N SER A 323 -3.46 -32.00 0.91
CA SER A 323 -4.37 -32.81 1.72
C SER A 323 -5.44 -32.01 2.49
N ASN A 324 -5.33 -30.67 2.48
CA ASN A 324 -6.19 -29.76 3.22
C ASN A 324 -7.38 -29.35 2.36
N GLU A 325 -8.54 -29.17 2.99
CA GLU A 325 -9.69 -28.55 2.35
C GLU A 325 -9.54 -27.03 2.34
N HIS A 326 -9.68 -26.42 1.18
CA HIS A 326 -9.61 -24.99 0.99
C HIS A 326 -10.94 -24.41 0.53
N LEU A 327 -11.43 -23.43 1.27
CA LEU A 327 -12.70 -22.74 1.00
C LEU A 327 -12.41 -21.28 0.71
N VAL A 328 -12.90 -20.78 -0.40
CA VAL A 328 -12.76 -19.36 -0.78
C VAL A 328 -14.10 -18.66 -0.59
N PHE A 329 -14.08 -17.52 0.10
CA PHE A 329 -15.29 -16.76 0.38
C PHE A 329 -15.09 -15.27 0.06
N PRO A 330 -15.99 -14.65 -0.74
CA PRO A 330 -15.88 -13.25 -1.10
C PRO A 330 -16.23 -12.34 0.07
N VAL A 331 -15.42 -11.33 0.30
CA VAL A 331 -15.65 -10.27 1.27
C VAL A 331 -16.22 -9.07 0.54
N LYS A 332 -17.49 -8.78 0.78
CA LYS A 332 -18.15 -7.60 0.27
C LYS A 332 -17.64 -6.35 0.98
N ASN A 333 -17.29 -5.32 0.21
CA ASN A 333 -16.91 -4.03 0.79
C ASN A 333 -18.16 -3.22 1.17
N SER A 334 -18.71 -3.49 2.35
CA SER A 334 -19.88 -2.78 2.87
C SER A 334 -19.51 -1.41 3.47
N SER A 335 -18.25 -1.21 3.80
CA SER A 335 -17.74 0.04 4.38
C SER A 335 -17.68 1.19 3.38
N TYR A 336 -17.32 0.91 2.15
CA TYR A 336 -17.39 1.85 1.02
C TYR A 336 -18.72 1.73 0.28
N GLY A 337 -19.20 0.53 0.09
CA GLY A 337 -20.37 0.26 -0.75
C GLY A 337 -20.13 0.55 -2.23
N GLY A 338 -21.18 0.84 -2.96
CA GLY A 338 -21.11 1.14 -4.38
C GLY A 338 -20.57 -0.01 -5.22
N ASN A 339 -19.55 0.25 -6.05
CA ASN A 339 -18.85 -0.76 -6.84
C ASN A 339 -17.40 -0.99 -6.39
N ILE A 340 -17.07 -0.62 -5.16
CA ILE A 340 -15.71 -0.78 -4.62
C ILE A 340 -15.50 -2.22 -4.16
N GLN A 341 -14.60 -2.95 -4.81
CA GLN A 341 -14.40 -4.39 -4.62
C GLN A 341 -12.95 -4.80 -4.32
N VAL A 342 -12.03 -3.83 -4.14
CA VAL A 342 -10.60 -4.09 -3.98
C VAL A 342 -10.20 -4.40 -2.54
N SER A 343 -9.23 -5.29 -2.36
CA SER A 343 -8.74 -5.74 -1.04
C SER A 343 -8.21 -4.60 -0.17
N GLY A 344 -7.48 -3.64 -0.75
CA GLY A 344 -6.85 -2.54 0.00
C GLY A 344 -7.82 -1.54 0.63
N LEU A 345 -9.12 -1.63 0.33
CA LEU A 345 -10.19 -0.78 0.88
C LEU A 345 -11.17 -1.56 1.76
N LEU A 346 -10.88 -2.82 2.08
CA LEU A 346 -11.67 -3.61 3.04
C LEU A 346 -11.31 -3.22 4.47
N MET A 347 -12.32 -3.25 5.34
CA MET A 347 -12.20 -2.95 6.77
C MET A 347 -12.30 -4.22 7.61
N VAL A 348 -11.86 -4.15 8.86
CA VAL A 348 -12.05 -5.21 9.85
C VAL A 348 -13.52 -5.64 9.94
N SER A 349 -14.45 -4.69 9.89
CA SER A 349 -15.89 -4.96 9.91
C SER A 349 -16.37 -5.81 8.73
N ASP A 350 -15.80 -5.60 7.52
CA ASP A 350 -16.14 -6.36 6.32
C ASP A 350 -15.66 -7.82 6.46
N PHE A 351 -14.42 -8.02 6.93
CA PHE A 351 -13.87 -9.35 7.21
C PHE A 351 -14.66 -10.09 8.31
N LEU A 352 -15.10 -9.38 9.36
CA LEU A 352 -15.90 -9.98 10.42
C LEU A 352 -17.28 -10.41 9.94
N ALA A 353 -17.94 -9.60 9.10
CA ALA A 353 -19.23 -9.95 8.52
C ALA A 353 -19.11 -11.21 7.63
N ALA A 354 -18.17 -11.19 6.69
CA ALA A 354 -17.91 -12.32 5.79
C ALA A 354 -17.45 -13.57 6.55
N GLY A 355 -16.54 -13.42 7.52
CA GLY A 355 -16.05 -14.53 8.33
C GLY A 355 -17.13 -15.20 9.15
N LYS A 356 -18.03 -14.44 9.78
CA LYS A 356 -19.18 -15.00 10.50
C LYS A 356 -20.11 -15.79 9.58
N GLU A 357 -20.43 -15.25 8.41
CA GLU A 357 -21.25 -15.94 7.43
C GLU A 357 -20.58 -17.21 6.92
N ALA A 358 -19.29 -17.14 6.56
CA ALA A 358 -18.53 -18.29 6.11
C ALA A 358 -18.46 -19.40 7.17
N LEU A 359 -18.19 -19.05 8.44
CA LEU A 359 -18.12 -20.01 9.54
C LEU A 359 -19.46 -20.68 9.88
N GLN A 360 -20.60 -20.04 9.59
CA GLN A 360 -21.90 -20.69 9.68
C GLN A 360 -22.06 -21.81 8.65
N ARG A 361 -21.48 -21.62 7.45
CA ARG A 361 -21.52 -22.61 6.37
C ARG A 361 -20.46 -23.69 6.55
N TRP A 362 -19.30 -23.32 7.09
CA TRP A 362 -18.13 -24.20 7.27
C TRP A 362 -17.58 -24.13 8.71
N PRO A 363 -18.29 -24.69 9.69
CA PRO A 363 -17.92 -24.60 11.12
C PRO A 363 -16.61 -25.33 11.45
N ALA A 364 -16.18 -26.27 10.62
CA ALA A 364 -14.92 -27.01 10.79
C ALA A 364 -13.66 -26.20 10.47
N THR A 365 -13.77 -24.96 9.97
CA THR A 365 -12.62 -24.10 9.64
C THR A 365 -11.64 -23.99 10.81
N ASP A 366 -10.37 -24.29 10.55
CA ASP A 366 -9.27 -24.23 11.53
C ASP A 366 -8.45 -22.93 11.37
N LEU A 367 -8.27 -22.49 10.12
CA LEU A 367 -7.45 -21.36 9.75
C LEU A 367 -8.22 -20.39 8.83
N VAL A 368 -8.12 -19.11 9.12
CA VAL A 368 -8.65 -18.03 8.26
C VAL A 368 -7.47 -17.27 7.66
N LEU A 369 -7.46 -17.11 6.34
CA LEU A 369 -6.47 -16.31 5.60
C LEU A 369 -7.11 -15.03 5.12
N ILE A 370 -6.47 -13.88 5.38
CA ILE A 370 -6.93 -12.57 4.94
C ILE A 370 -5.77 -11.79 4.29
N PRO A 371 -6.03 -10.94 3.28
CA PRO A 371 -4.98 -10.20 2.59
C PRO A 371 -4.38 -9.11 3.48
N LYS A 372 -3.06 -9.10 3.65
CA LYS A 372 -2.34 -8.06 4.40
C LYS A 372 -2.50 -6.68 3.79
N MET A 373 -2.69 -6.56 2.48
CA MET A 373 -2.86 -5.27 1.80
C MET A 373 -4.06 -4.44 2.27
N ALA A 374 -5.03 -5.05 2.99
CA ALA A 374 -6.13 -4.34 3.63
C ALA A 374 -5.69 -3.53 4.87
N PHE A 375 -4.45 -3.72 5.34
CA PHE A 375 -3.97 -3.19 6.62
C PHE A 375 -2.65 -2.44 6.45
N ASP A 376 -2.46 -1.43 7.28
CA ASP A 376 -1.20 -0.70 7.37
C ASP A 376 -0.05 -1.57 7.96
N ALA A 377 1.12 -0.99 8.17
CA ALA A 377 2.25 -1.70 8.76
C ALA A 377 2.02 -2.10 10.22
N PHE A 378 1.10 -1.43 10.91
CA PHE A 378 0.67 -1.78 12.27
C PHE A 378 -0.54 -2.72 12.29
N PHE A 379 -0.87 -3.34 11.16
CA PHE A 379 -2.01 -4.24 11.00
C PHE A 379 -3.36 -3.59 11.36
N ARG A 380 -3.52 -2.30 11.05
CA ARG A 380 -4.76 -1.56 11.25
C ARG A 380 -5.40 -1.27 9.89
N ASP A 381 -6.72 -1.32 9.82
CA ASP A 381 -7.47 -0.88 8.65
C ASP A 381 -7.45 0.65 8.46
N LEU A 382 -8.12 1.15 7.44
CA LEU A 382 -8.17 2.59 7.15
C LEU A 382 -8.85 3.43 8.26
N GLN A 383 -9.65 2.81 9.12
CA GLN A 383 -10.23 3.43 10.32
C GLN A 383 -9.37 3.23 11.57
N LYS A 384 -8.15 2.73 11.42
CA LYS A 384 -7.22 2.39 12.50
C LYS A 384 -7.72 1.25 13.41
N THR A 385 -8.67 0.44 12.96
CA THR A 385 -9.14 -0.74 13.69
C THR A 385 -8.13 -1.87 13.55
N PRO A 386 -7.64 -2.47 14.66
CA PRO A 386 -6.64 -3.53 14.60
C PRO A 386 -7.18 -4.83 13.98
N ALA A 387 -6.42 -5.45 13.10
CA ALA A 387 -6.75 -6.76 12.51
C ALA A 387 -6.87 -7.88 13.56
N LEU A 388 -6.22 -7.73 14.73
CA LEU A 388 -6.29 -8.67 15.85
C LEU A 388 -7.71 -8.91 16.39
N ILE A 389 -8.63 -7.99 16.17
CA ILE A 389 -10.04 -8.16 16.51
C ILE A 389 -10.67 -9.32 15.72
N ILE A 390 -10.15 -9.63 14.53
CA ILE A 390 -10.71 -10.69 13.67
C ILE A 390 -10.60 -12.07 14.33
N PRO A 391 -9.40 -12.58 14.72
CA PRO A 391 -9.31 -13.87 15.38
C PRO A 391 -10.02 -13.89 16.73
N GLU A 392 -10.06 -12.79 17.48
CA GLU A 392 -10.78 -12.72 18.76
C GLU A 392 -12.29 -12.95 18.59
N ILE A 393 -12.90 -12.32 17.59
CA ILE A 393 -14.35 -12.40 17.37
C ILE A 393 -14.72 -13.69 16.61
N LEU A 394 -13.92 -14.11 15.63
CA LEU A 394 -14.20 -15.34 14.88
C LEU A 394 -13.85 -16.61 15.67
N GLY A 395 -13.01 -16.51 16.71
CA GLY A 395 -12.54 -17.66 17.48
C GLY A 395 -11.72 -18.63 16.63
N ARG A 396 -10.99 -18.14 15.64
CA ARG A 396 -10.19 -18.95 14.70
C ARG A 396 -8.80 -18.37 14.54
N THR A 397 -7.79 -19.22 14.38
CA THR A 397 -6.46 -18.79 13.94
C THR A 397 -6.60 -18.02 12.64
N THR A 398 -6.00 -16.83 12.58
CA THR A 398 -6.07 -15.96 11.40
C THR A 398 -4.67 -15.56 10.98
N TRP A 399 -4.37 -15.66 9.69
CA TRP A 399 -3.11 -15.19 9.12
C TRP A 399 -3.35 -14.02 8.16
N LEU A 400 -2.51 -13.00 8.31
CA LEU A 400 -2.35 -11.96 7.30
C LEU A 400 -1.38 -12.45 6.23
N VAL A 401 -1.85 -12.58 5.01
CA VAL A 401 -1.05 -13.08 3.88
C VAL A 401 -0.53 -11.91 3.07
N PHE A 402 0.78 -11.84 2.90
CA PHE A 402 1.46 -10.83 2.09
C PHE A 402 1.48 -11.22 0.60
N GLU A 403 1.72 -10.27 -0.27
CA GLU A 403 1.87 -10.49 -1.72
C GLU A 403 3.03 -11.44 -2.07
N THR A 404 4.03 -11.53 -1.21
CA THR A 404 5.14 -12.49 -1.33
C THR A 404 4.76 -13.91 -0.96
N GLY A 405 3.55 -14.16 -0.43
CA GLY A 405 3.12 -15.43 0.13
C GLY A 405 3.62 -15.71 1.55
N SER A 406 4.40 -14.81 2.13
CA SER A 406 4.69 -14.84 3.56
C SER A 406 3.43 -14.49 4.36
N PHE A 407 3.41 -14.79 5.65
CA PHE A 407 2.26 -14.50 6.48
C PHE A 407 2.68 -14.10 7.90
N VAL A 408 1.77 -13.39 8.58
CA VAL A 408 1.83 -13.13 10.00
C VAL A 408 0.61 -13.75 10.65
N SER A 409 0.83 -14.58 11.68
CA SER A 409 -0.26 -15.16 12.47
C SER A 409 -0.81 -14.12 13.43
N LEU A 410 -2.10 -13.85 13.32
CA LEU A 410 -2.83 -13.06 14.30
C LEU A 410 -3.42 -14.03 15.34
N LYS A 411 -3.00 -13.89 16.58
CA LYS A 411 -3.57 -14.69 17.70
C LYS A 411 -4.40 -13.78 18.59
N GLY A 412 -5.66 -14.16 18.78
CA GLY A 412 -6.50 -13.57 19.85
C GLY A 412 -5.99 -13.94 21.24
N ARG A 413 -6.58 -13.36 22.30
CA ARG A 413 -6.16 -13.45 23.72
C ARG A 413 -6.14 -14.85 24.33
N GLY A 414 -5.62 -15.85 23.67
CA GLY A 414 -5.50 -17.22 24.16
C GLY A 414 -4.06 -17.71 24.20
N PHE A 415 -3.10 -16.85 24.61
CA PHE A 415 -1.69 -17.22 24.62
C PHE A 415 -1.38 -18.31 25.65
N VAL A 416 -0.88 -19.43 25.17
CA VAL A 416 -0.26 -20.44 26.02
C VAL A 416 1.06 -19.84 26.55
N LYS A 417 1.17 -19.69 27.87
CA LYS A 417 2.44 -19.36 28.52
C LYS A 417 3.47 -20.40 28.12
N GLN A 418 4.55 -19.96 27.49
CA GLN A 418 5.63 -20.86 27.09
C GLN A 418 6.29 -21.53 28.28
N GLU A 419 6.70 -22.77 28.08
CA GLU A 419 7.56 -23.50 29.01
C GLU A 419 8.86 -22.73 29.22
N ASN A 420 9.25 -22.56 30.49
CA ASN A 420 10.40 -21.75 30.90
C ASN A 420 11.72 -22.13 30.18
N ASP A 421 11.89 -23.40 29.80
CA ASP A 421 13.12 -23.90 29.19
C ASP A 421 13.34 -23.36 27.76
N GLN A 422 12.29 -23.25 26.96
CA GLN A 422 12.40 -22.71 25.58
C GLN A 422 12.73 -21.22 25.59
N LYS A 423 12.10 -20.46 26.49
CA LYS A 423 12.40 -19.04 26.67
C LYS A 423 13.87 -18.81 27.00
N THR A 424 14.42 -19.60 27.93
CA THR A 424 15.82 -19.51 28.34
C THR A 424 16.78 -19.81 27.19
N ILE A 425 16.46 -20.79 26.31
CA ILE A 425 17.29 -21.11 25.13
C ILE A 425 17.26 -19.94 24.14
N LEU A 426 16.10 -19.38 23.85
CA LEU A 426 15.95 -18.27 22.91
C LEU A 426 16.62 -17.00 23.42
N GLU A 427 16.56 -16.71 24.72
CA GLU A 427 17.28 -15.60 25.34
C GLU A 427 18.80 -15.75 25.19
N LYS A 428 19.33 -16.96 25.32
CA LYS A 428 20.77 -17.23 25.07
C LYS A 428 21.15 -17.01 23.62
N ILE A 429 20.29 -17.42 22.66
CA ILE A 429 20.52 -17.21 21.23
C ILE A 429 20.49 -15.71 20.91
N LEU A 430 19.52 -14.95 21.42
CA LEU A 430 19.45 -13.51 21.23
C LEU A 430 20.69 -12.81 21.81
N LYS A 431 21.07 -13.15 23.01
CA LYS A 431 22.30 -12.63 23.64
C LYS A 431 23.54 -12.93 22.79
N PHE A 432 23.66 -14.16 22.29
CA PHE A 432 24.75 -14.55 21.41
C PHE A 432 24.76 -13.78 20.07
N ILE A 433 23.57 -13.53 19.49
CA ILE A 433 23.41 -12.68 18.30
C ILE A 433 23.92 -11.27 18.59
N ASP A 434 23.46 -10.67 19.70
CA ASP A 434 23.83 -9.32 20.10
C ASP A 434 25.32 -9.17 20.35
N GLU A 435 25.91 -10.08 21.13
CA GLU A 435 27.35 -10.12 21.40
C GLU A 435 28.17 -10.31 20.10
N SER A 436 27.69 -11.14 19.18
CA SER A 436 28.33 -11.37 17.89
C SER A 436 28.27 -10.13 16.99
N ILE A 437 27.15 -9.40 16.98
CA ILE A 437 27.01 -8.14 16.24
C ILE A 437 27.92 -7.06 16.85
N GLN A 438 27.94 -6.93 18.18
CA GLN A 438 28.82 -6.00 18.89
C GLN A 438 30.30 -6.26 18.59
N ALA A 439 30.69 -7.51 18.51
CA ALA A 439 32.06 -7.96 18.23
C ALA A 439 32.41 -8.05 16.72
N ASP A 440 31.54 -7.51 15.84
CA ASP A 440 31.71 -7.54 14.37
C ASP A 440 31.78 -8.94 13.76
N LYS A 441 31.27 -9.96 14.45
CA LYS A 441 31.26 -11.37 14.02
C LYS A 441 30.02 -11.71 13.20
N TYR A 442 29.76 -10.97 12.12
CA TYR A 442 28.53 -11.05 11.32
C TYR A 442 28.32 -12.41 10.64
N ASP A 443 29.43 -13.10 10.26
CA ASP A 443 29.33 -14.41 9.64
C ASP A 443 28.83 -15.47 10.64
N THR A 444 29.11 -15.29 11.92
CA THR A 444 28.59 -16.13 12.99
C THR A 444 27.06 -16.00 13.09
N VAL A 445 26.53 -14.76 13.01
CA VAL A 445 25.08 -14.54 12.98
C VAL A 445 24.46 -15.14 11.71
N SER A 446 25.14 -15.01 10.56
CA SER A 446 24.67 -15.60 9.30
C SER A 446 24.55 -17.12 9.37
N SER A 447 25.35 -17.81 10.17
CA SER A 447 25.26 -19.26 10.36
C SER A 447 24.03 -19.72 11.15
N LEU A 448 23.38 -18.80 11.88
CA LEU A 448 22.15 -19.06 12.63
C LEU A 448 20.90 -18.96 11.76
N VAL A 449 21.02 -18.42 10.55
CA VAL A 449 19.88 -18.22 9.65
C VAL A 449 19.39 -19.55 9.09
N ALA A 450 18.08 -19.77 9.14
CA ALA A 450 17.45 -21.01 8.67
C ALA A 450 17.54 -21.15 7.15
N ALA A 451 17.30 -20.07 6.42
CA ALA A 451 17.37 -20.02 4.96
C ALA A 451 17.49 -18.58 4.46
N PHE A 452 18.14 -18.38 3.30
CA PHE A 452 18.14 -17.11 2.59
C PHE A 452 17.26 -17.22 1.33
N PRO A 453 16.59 -16.12 0.88
CA PRO A 453 16.59 -14.78 1.48
C PRO A 453 15.76 -14.70 2.77
N ILE A 454 16.17 -13.85 3.70
CA ILE A 454 15.42 -13.56 4.92
C ILE A 454 14.40 -12.47 4.62
N PRO A 455 13.11 -12.65 4.94
CA PRO A 455 12.14 -11.55 4.94
C PRO A 455 12.52 -10.48 5.97
N THR A 456 12.53 -9.23 5.54
CA THR A 456 12.71 -8.06 6.41
C THR A 456 11.66 -7.00 6.11
N SER A 457 11.57 -5.97 6.93
CA SER A 457 10.72 -4.80 6.67
C SER A 457 11.06 -4.07 5.36
N GLU A 458 12.29 -4.20 4.88
CA GLU A 458 12.81 -3.60 3.65
C GLU A 458 12.77 -4.54 2.44
N GLY A 459 12.17 -5.73 2.59
CA GLY A 459 12.10 -6.76 1.56
C GLY A 459 13.04 -7.95 1.80
N PRO A 460 13.11 -8.91 0.87
CA PRO A 460 13.89 -10.13 1.03
C PRO A 460 15.40 -9.86 0.97
N LEU A 461 16.09 -10.12 2.07
CA LEU A 461 17.51 -9.87 2.22
C LEU A 461 18.33 -11.10 1.85
N ARG A 462 19.16 -11.00 0.83
CA ARG A 462 20.08 -12.07 0.41
C ARG A 462 21.28 -12.17 1.36
N LYS A 463 21.90 -13.34 1.41
CA LYS A 463 23.08 -13.59 2.28
C LYS A 463 24.19 -12.56 2.09
N SER A 464 24.43 -12.11 0.86
CA SER A 464 25.44 -11.09 0.55
C SER A 464 25.15 -9.72 1.17
N ALA A 465 23.89 -9.34 1.28
CA ALA A 465 23.46 -8.07 1.86
C ALA A 465 23.24 -8.15 3.39
N PHE A 466 23.12 -9.35 3.95
CA PHE A 466 22.80 -9.53 5.37
C PHE A 466 23.90 -8.99 6.29
N ARG A 467 25.15 -9.07 5.90
CA ARG A 467 26.27 -8.51 6.67
C ARG A 467 26.19 -6.98 6.79
N GLU A 468 25.86 -6.29 5.71
CA GLU A 468 25.71 -4.83 5.73
C GLU A 468 24.48 -4.42 6.55
N PHE A 469 23.41 -5.15 6.43
CA PHE A 469 22.24 -4.98 7.27
C PHE A 469 22.56 -5.12 8.76
N LEU A 470 23.36 -6.11 9.18
CA LEU A 470 23.78 -6.27 10.57
C LEU A 470 24.71 -5.15 11.04
N LYS A 471 25.52 -4.57 10.16
CA LYS A 471 26.33 -3.38 10.49
C LYS A 471 25.45 -2.15 10.74
N GLU A 472 24.43 -1.95 9.92
CA GLU A 472 23.45 -0.87 10.15
C GLU A 472 22.69 -1.09 11.45
N LEU A 473 22.23 -2.31 11.69
CA LEU A 473 21.59 -2.70 12.94
C LEU A 473 22.44 -2.36 14.16
N LYS A 474 23.75 -2.63 14.11
CA LYS A 474 24.70 -2.29 15.18
C LYS A 474 24.70 -0.79 15.50
N LYS A 475 24.64 0.07 14.49
CA LYS A 475 24.65 1.53 14.69
C LYS A 475 23.42 2.04 15.46
N HIS A 476 22.28 1.40 15.28
CA HIS A 476 21.01 1.83 15.83
C HIS A 476 20.68 1.20 17.18
N ILE A 477 21.03 -0.05 17.42
CA ILE A 477 20.59 -0.80 18.60
C ILE A 477 21.57 -0.69 19.78
N PHE A 478 22.86 -0.54 19.53
CA PHE A 478 23.89 -0.76 20.56
C PHE A 478 24.57 0.51 21.09
N LYS A 479 24.02 1.70 20.86
CA LYS A 479 24.49 2.93 21.52
C LYS A 479 23.82 3.05 22.90
N ASP A 480 24.43 2.39 23.89
CA ASP A 480 24.25 2.64 25.34
C ASP A 480 22.86 2.37 25.97
N ALA A 481 21.95 1.65 25.33
CA ALA A 481 20.64 1.41 25.91
C ALA A 481 20.39 -0.09 26.24
N ALA A 482 20.11 -0.36 27.49
CA ALA A 482 19.46 -1.61 27.87
C ALA A 482 18.05 -1.65 27.29
N PHE A 483 17.64 -2.76 26.67
CA PHE A 483 16.27 -2.89 26.21
C PHE A 483 15.29 -2.79 27.39
N GLU A 484 14.21 -2.05 27.18
CA GLU A 484 13.19 -1.86 28.21
C GLU A 484 12.36 -3.12 28.41
N LYS A 485 12.09 -3.85 27.34
CA LYS A 485 11.19 -4.99 27.37
C LYS A 485 11.55 -6.03 26.31
N ARG A 486 11.45 -7.31 26.71
CA ARG A 486 11.56 -8.46 25.83
C ARG A 486 10.36 -9.38 26.05
N LEU A 487 9.66 -9.68 24.98
CA LEU A 487 8.49 -10.57 24.97
C LEU A 487 8.75 -11.73 24.02
N PHE A 488 8.42 -12.94 24.47
CA PHE A 488 8.45 -14.13 23.63
C PHE A 488 7.04 -14.62 23.41
N GLU A 489 6.75 -14.96 22.17
CA GLU A 489 5.46 -15.50 21.77
C GLU A 489 5.65 -16.74 20.91
N LYS A 490 4.98 -17.82 21.28
CA LYS A 490 4.93 -19.05 20.52
C LYS A 490 3.93 -18.87 19.37
N LEU A 491 4.39 -18.96 18.13
CA LEU A 491 3.53 -18.91 16.95
C LEU A 491 2.92 -20.29 16.65
N ASP A 492 3.74 -21.34 16.79
CA ASP A 492 3.36 -22.74 16.69
C ASP A 492 4.41 -23.62 17.42
N ASP A 493 4.33 -24.93 17.30
CA ASP A 493 5.25 -25.85 17.99
C ASP A 493 6.71 -25.74 17.50
N GLN A 494 6.94 -25.11 16.35
CA GLN A 494 8.27 -24.95 15.76
C GLN A 494 8.70 -23.50 15.63
N ARG A 495 7.85 -22.52 15.94
CA ARG A 495 8.16 -21.10 15.73
C ARG A 495 7.86 -20.28 16.97
N VAL A 496 8.77 -19.37 17.22
CA VAL A 496 8.65 -18.37 18.29
C VAL A 496 9.06 -17.01 17.72
N VAL A 497 8.34 -15.97 18.08
CA VAL A 497 8.76 -14.60 17.85
C VAL A 497 9.23 -13.99 19.17
N CYS A 498 10.34 -13.29 19.12
CA CYS A 498 10.78 -12.40 20.19
C CYS A 498 10.62 -10.96 19.72
N MET A 499 9.97 -10.16 20.52
CA MET A 499 9.87 -8.73 20.35
C MET A 499 10.68 -8.04 21.44
N GLU A 500 11.50 -7.09 21.04
CA GLU A 500 12.33 -6.28 21.92
C GLU A 500 12.12 -4.81 21.61
N GLU A 501 12.08 -4.01 22.65
CA GLU A 501 11.91 -2.55 22.57
C GLU A 501 13.07 -1.85 23.25
N TRP A 502 13.64 -0.84 22.57
CA TRP A 502 14.69 0.02 23.11
C TRP A 502 14.27 1.48 23.05
N PRO A 503 14.58 2.27 24.08
CA PRO A 503 14.51 3.72 23.97
C PRO A 503 15.52 4.19 22.90
N THR A 504 15.14 5.20 22.13
CA THR A 504 16.07 5.86 21.22
C THR A 504 16.68 7.09 21.87
N ALA A 505 17.65 7.73 21.19
CA ALA A 505 18.17 9.03 21.62
C ALA A 505 17.09 10.12 21.67
N ASP A 506 16.01 9.94 20.92
CA ASP A 506 14.81 10.74 20.97
C ASP A 506 13.83 10.13 21.98
N PRO A 507 13.54 10.81 23.11
CA PRO A 507 12.63 10.30 24.12
C PRO A 507 11.18 10.13 23.64
N SER A 508 10.85 10.65 22.45
CA SER A 508 9.53 10.50 21.82
C SER A 508 9.43 9.25 20.92
N SER A 509 10.49 8.46 20.79
CA SER A 509 10.49 7.28 19.93
C SER A 509 11.05 6.04 20.59
N LEU A 510 10.53 4.88 20.21
CA LEU A 510 11.03 3.56 20.56
C LEU A 510 11.50 2.84 19.31
N PHE A 511 12.58 2.09 19.44
CA PHE A 511 13.02 1.16 18.43
C PHE A 511 12.54 -0.24 18.79
N SER A 512 11.92 -0.94 17.85
CA SER A 512 11.45 -2.32 18.04
C SER A 512 12.16 -3.28 17.10
N ARG A 513 12.60 -4.39 17.65
CA ARG A 513 13.15 -5.53 16.90
C ARG A 513 12.28 -6.75 17.10
N TRP A 514 11.95 -7.40 16.01
CA TRP A 514 11.18 -8.63 15.99
C TRP A 514 12.03 -9.73 15.39
N VAL A 515 12.28 -10.74 16.17
CA VAL A 515 13.15 -11.86 15.78
C VAL A 515 12.29 -13.13 15.75
N PHE A 516 12.12 -13.69 14.57
CA PHE A 516 11.41 -14.93 14.38
C PHE A 516 12.36 -16.10 14.37
N PHE A 517 12.14 -17.06 15.23
CA PHE A 517 12.91 -18.28 15.35
C PHE A 517 12.09 -19.47 14.86
N LYS A 518 12.77 -20.37 14.13
CA LYS A 518 12.23 -21.65 13.70
C LYS A 518 13.06 -22.79 14.28
N LYS A 519 12.39 -23.80 14.84
CA LYS A 519 13.03 -25.03 15.31
C LYS A 519 13.34 -25.94 14.13
N MET A 520 14.60 -26.30 13.98
CA MET A 520 15.09 -27.22 12.94
C MET A 520 15.82 -28.38 13.60
N GLY A 521 15.14 -29.51 13.76
CA GLY A 521 15.62 -30.60 14.61
C GLY A 521 15.66 -30.19 16.08
N ASN A 522 16.84 -30.25 16.71
CA ASN A 522 17.06 -29.81 18.10
C ASN A 522 17.49 -28.34 18.23
N ASP A 523 17.77 -27.65 17.12
CA ASP A 523 18.29 -26.29 17.11
C ASP A 523 17.25 -25.27 16.72
N TRP A 524 17.37 -24.05 17.29
CA TRP A 524 16.63 -22.89 16.87
C TRP A 524 17.43 -22.06 15.88
N LYS A 525 16.81 -21.67 14.76
CA LYS A 525 17.40 -20.84 13.71
C LYS A 525 16.61 -19.55 13.52
N LEU A 526 17.31 -18.49 13.11
CA LEU A 526 16.71 -17.23 12.71
C LEU A 526 15.94 -17.42 11.39
N GLU A 527 14.66 -17.13 11.38
CA GLU A 527 13.80 -17.24 10.20
C GLU A 527 13.49 -15.88 9.57
N MET A 528 13.19 -14.88 10.40
CA MET A 528 12.89 -13.52 9.97
C MET A 528 13.39 -12.49 10.98
N LEU A 529 13.65 -11.27 10.52
CA LEU A 529 14.05 -10.15 11.35
C LEU A 529 13.39 -8.87 10.85
N PHE A 530 12.60 -8.24 11.70
CA PHE A 530 11.98 -6.94 11.41
C PHE A 530 12.49 -5.89 12.38
N LEU A 531 12.66 -4.68 11.87
CA LEU A 531 13.05 -3.51 12.63
C LEU A 531 12.06 -2.40 12.37
N SER A 532 11.65 -1.70 13.40
CA SER A 532 10.84 -0.50 13.25
C SER A 532 11.18 0.52 14.33
N GLN A 533 11.13 1.78 13.99
CA GLN A 533 11.17 2.88 14.93
C GLN A 533 9.74 3.39 15.13
N LEU A 534 9.30 3.46 16.37
CA LEU A 534 7.93 3.79 16.72
C LEU A 534 7.90 5.07 17.55
N PRO A 535 7.06 6.07 17.20
CA PRO A 535 6.86 7.23 18.05
C PRO A 535 6.17 6.81 19.35
N ILE A 536 6.60 7.42 20.47
CA ILE A 536 5.93 7.31 21.76
C ILE A 536 4.87 8.40 21.82
N ASP A 537 3.60 8.03 21.82
CA ASP A 537 2.53 8.98 22.14
C ASP A 537 2.57 9.33 23.63
N GLN A 538 3.01 10.54 23.92
CA GLN A 538 3.09 11.03 25.29
C GLN A 538 1.71 11.32 25.91
N THR A 539 0.64 11.37 25.12
CA THR A 539 -0.71 11.73 25.60
C THR A 539 -1.51 10.55 26.11
N THR A 540 -1.15 9.35 25.69
CA THR A 540 -1.85 8.14 26.15
C THR A 540 -0.85 6.99 26.21
N GLY A 541 -0.47 6.52 27.34
CA GLY A 541 0.20 5.21 27.48
C GLY A 541 -0.56 4.04 26.83
N GLN A 542 -1.59 4.36 26.08
CA GLN A 542 -2.48 3.47 25.32
C GLN A 542 -1.89 3.00 23.98
N ASN A 543 -1.01 3.79 23.31
CA ASN A 543 -0.44 3.33 22.03
C ASN A 543 0.61 2.23 22.21
N GLN A 544 1.40 2.30 23.28
CA GLN A 544 2.26 1.17 23.68
C GLN A 544 1.42 -0.06 24.05
N LEU A 545 0.28 0.14 24.72
CA LEU A 545 -0.65 -0.93 25.06
C LEU A 545 -1.35 -1.48 23.79
N GLN A 546 -1.66 -0.65 22.81
CA GLN A 546 -2.26 -1.07 21.54
C GLN A 546 -1.29 -1.83 20.65
N LEU A 547 -0.04 -1.40 20.50
CA LEU A 547 1.00 -2.21 19.84
C LEU A 547 1.26 -3.51 20.59
N ARG A 548 1.33 -3.45 21.91
CA ARG A 548 1.43 -4.63 22.79
C ARG A 548 0.22 -5.52 22.69
N ASN A 549 -0.97 -4.96 22.52
CA ASN A 549 -2.21 -5.69 22.32
C ASN A 549 -2.38 -6.17 20.87
N ASN A 550 -1.78 -5.50 19.90
CA ASN A 550 -1.77 -5.90 18.49
C ASN A 550 -0.84 -7.08 18.20
N LEU A 551 0.00 -7.43 19.18
CA LEU A 551 0.94 -8.53 19.14
C LEU A 551 0.62 -9.63 20.15
N ARG A 552 -0.27 -9.34 21.04
CA ARG A 552 -0.92 -10.30 21.91
C ARG A 552 -2.21 -10.73 21.22
#